data_aba2e086d5685776ba678c1f594445f9
#
_entry.id   aba2e086d5685776ba678c1f594445f9
#
_cell.length_a   1.000
_cell.length_b   1.000
_cell.length_c   1.000
_cell.angle_alpha   90.00
_cell.angle_beta   90.00
_cell.angle_gamma   90.00
#
_symmetry.space_group_name_H-M   'P 1'
#
loop_
_entity.id
_entity.type
_entity.pdbx_description
1 polymer ?
#
loop_
_entity_poly.entity_id
_entity_poly.type
_entity_poly.pdbx_seq_one_letter_code
_entity_poly.pdbx_strand_id
1 'polypeptide(L)'
;HPGARLGTPRKRGEPNNLGESISKEELEGLQRIVNALDELHTNLSGYKTLTCLETTVGSGTNLGYSFKHLGWIREHVQEPERIGFCFDTCHVTAAGYDMTSANGASEVLCIFDQLAGLEHIKVFHFNDSVGATGSRIDRHAHIGDGRCGTSCFKSILEDPLFDDVPKILETTKEENNQGELMDMVNISKLRKMAKLAKKRR
;
A
#
# COMPACT_ATOMS: atom_id res chain seq x y z
N HIS A 1 1.22 -9.38 2.03
CA HIS A 1 2.57 -8.97 1.60
C HIS A 1 3.08 -9.91 0.51
N PRO A 2 3.76 -9.43 -0.56
CA PRO A 2 4.19 -10.27 -1.67
C PRO A 2 5.19 -11.36 -1.28
N GLY A 3 6.15 -11.04 -0.40
CA GLY A 3 7.19 -11.98 0.02
C GLY A 3 8.49 -11.29 0.40
N ALA A 4 9.59 -12.04 0.39
CA ALA A 4 10.89 -11.56 0.82
C ALA A 4 12.04 -12.11 -0.05
N ARG A 5 13.17 -11.35 -0.10
CA ARG A 5 14.42 -11.84 -0.68
C ARG A 5 15.18 -12.69 0.32
N LEU A 6 16.07 -13.52 -0.16
CA LEU A 6 17.08 -14.20 0.66
C LEU A 6 18.23 -13.24 1.00
N GLY A 7 19.05 -13.61 1.95
CA GLY A 7 20.25 -12.86 2.33
C GLY A 7 20.07 -12.02 3.59
N THR A 8 21.02 -11.11 3.83
CA THR A 8 21.08 -10.33 5.06
C THR A 8 19.95 -9.30 5.12
N PRO A 9 19.20 -9.21 6.23
CA PRO A 9 18.23 -8.16 6.44
C PRO A 9 18.86 -6.76 6.38
N ARG A 10 18.14 -5.78 5.86
CA ARG A 10 18.54 -4.37 5.93
C ARG A 10 18.62 -3.95 7.41
N LYS A 11 19.63 -3.16 7.74
CA LYS A 11 19.78 -2.65 9.11
C LYS A 11 18.65 -1.67 9.44
N ARG A 12 18.33 -1.58 10.72
CA ARG A 12 17.39 -0.57 11.20
C ARG A 12 17.94 0.82 10.90
N GLY A 13 17.12 1.71 10.35
CA GLY A 13 17.51 3.07 9.98
C GLY A 13 18.12 3.23 8.58
N GLU A 14 18.45 2.14 7.88
CA GLU A 14 18.81 2.24 6.46
C GLU A 14 17.55 2.57 5.63
N PRO A 15 17.58 3.58 4.73
CA PRO A 15 16.46 3.91 3.88
C PRO A 15 16.20 2.79 2.86
N ASN A 16 14.98 2.71 2.37
CA ASN A 16 14.67 1.89 1.21
C ASN A 16 15.23 2.53 -0.06
N ASN A 17 15.59 1.68 -1.00
CA ASN A 17 16.10 2.10 -2.30
C ASN A 17 14.93 2.28 -3.28
N LEU A 18 14.27 3.43 -3.28
CA LEU A 18 13.08 3.70 -4.09
C LEU A 18 13.40 4.18 -5.50
N GLY A 19 14.54 4.85 -5.68
CA GLY A 19 14.94 5.48 -6.94
C GLY A 19 15.81 4.62 -7.85
N GLU A 20 16.49 3.61 -7.30
CA GLU A 20 17.45 2.79 -8.04
C GLU A 20 16.81 1.60 -8.77
N SER A 21 17.61 0.92 -9.58
CA SER A 21 17.21 -0.34 -10.21
C SER A 21 16.99 -1.44 -9.16
N ILE A 22 16.12 -2.40 -9.47
CA ILE A 22 15.92 -3.59 -8.65
C ILE A 22 17.25 -4.37 -8.60
N SER A 23 17.74 -4.70 -7.40
CA SER A 23 18.98 -5.44 -7.24
C SER A 23 18.82 -6.91 -7.68
N LYS A 24 19.94 -7.60 -7.90
CA LYS A 24 19.93 -9.01 -8.28
C LYS A 24 19.22 -9.88 -7.24
N GLU A 25 19.49 -9.67 -5.97
CA GLU A 25 18.90 -10.41 -4.87
C GLU A 25 17.38 -10.16 -4.76
N GLU A 26 16.94 -8.96 -5.09
CA GLU A 26 15.52 -8.63 -5.14
C GLU A 26 14.86 -9.28 -6.35
N LEU A 27 15.47 -9.24 -7.53
CA LEU A 27 14.97 -9.94 -8.72
C LEU A 27 14.81 -11.44 -8.49
N GLU A 28 15.78 -12.09 -7.85
CA GLU A 28 15.67 -13.51 -7.49
C GLU A 28 14.51 -13.75 -6.50
N GLY A 29 14.26 -12.81 -5.60
CA GLY A 29 13.11 -12.83 -4.70
C GLY A 29 11.78 -12.68 -5.43
N LEU A 30 11.70 -11.70 -6.32
CA LEU A 30 10.51 -11.42 -7.14
C LEU A 30 10.19 -12.60 -8.06
N GLN A 31 11.21 -13.24 -8.66
CA GLN A 31 11.00 -14.42 -9.50
C GLN A 31 10.40 -15.59 -8.72
N ARG A 32 10.80 -15.79 -7.44
CA ARG A 32 10.17 -16.83 -6.60
C ARG A 32 8.70 -16.49 -6.30
N ILE A 33 8.38 -15.22 -6.13
CA ILE A 33 6.99 -14.77 -5.93
C ILE A 33 6.17 -15.04 -7.19
N VAL A 34 6.69 -14.70 -8.37
CA VAL A 34 6.03 -14.98 -9.67
C VAL A 34 5.76 -16.47 -9.81
N ASN A 35 6.77 -17.31 -9.60
CA ASN A 35 6.60 -18.76 -9.72
C ASN A 35 5.52 -19.32 -8.77
N ALA A 36 5.48 -18.80 -7.52
CA ALA A 36 4.46 -19.21 -6.54
C ALA A 36 3.05 -18.74 -6.94
N LEU A 37 2.92 -17.54 -7.52
CA LEU A 37 1.64 -17.03 -8.01
C LEU A 37 1.15 -17.82 -9.22
N ASP A 38 2.04 -18.17 -10.16
CA ASP A 38 1.72 -18.99 -11.33
C ASP A 38 1.26 -20.39 -10.91
N GLU A 39 1.96 -21.01 -9.96
CA GLU A 39 1.55 -22.30 -9.39
C GLU A 39 0.19 -22.19 -8.69
N LEU A 40 -0.03 -21.15 -7.89
CA LEU A 40 -1.31 -20.88 -7.22
C LEU A 40 -2.44 -20.72 -8.24
N HIS A 41 -2.24 -19.89 -9.26
CA HIS A 41 -3.27 -19.62 -10.27
C HIS A 41 -3.57 -20.86 -11.12
N THR A 42 -2.55 -21.64 -11.47
CA THR A 42 -2.72 -22.94 -12.16
C THR A 42 -3.57 -23.91 -11.34
N ASN A 43 -3.24 -24.06 -10.04
CA ASN A 43 -3.98 -24.95 -9.13
C ASN A 43 -5.42 -24.46 -8.86
N LEU A 44 -5.67 -23.18 -9.00
CA LEU A 44 -6.97 -22.53 -8.86
C LEU A 44 -7.54 -22.10 -10.23
N SER A 45 -7.30 -22.89 -11.26
CA SER A 45 -7.87 -22.63 -12.58
C SER A 45 -9.40 -22.59 -12.54
N GLY A 46 -9.99 -21.59 -13.22
CA GLY A 46 -11.44 -21.35 -13.24
C GLY A 46 -11.96 -20.44 -12.13
N TYR A 47 -11.17 -20.14 -11.08
CA TYR A 47 -11.51 -19.11 -10.10
C TYR A 47 -11.21 -17.71 -10.65
N LYS A 48 -12.10 -16.76 -10.35
CA LYS A 48 -11.97 -15.34 -10.77
C LYS A 48 -11.47 -14.43 -9.65
N THR A 49 -11.13 -14.99 -8.49
CA THR A 49 -10.63 -14.23 -7.34
C THR A 49 -9.28 -13.60 -7.69
N LEU A 50 -9.15 -12.32 -7.42
CA LEU A 50 -7.89 -11.59 -7.60
C LEU A 50 -6.95 -11.84 -6.42
N THR A 51 -5.67 -12.00 -6.71
CA THR A 51 -4.61 -11.91 -5.72
C THR A 51 -4.14 -10.46 -5.64
N CYS A 52 -4.44 -9.76 -4.54
CA CYS A 52 -4.01 -8.38 -4.34
C CYS A 52 -2.68 -8.36 -3.60
N LEU A 53 -1.63 -7.91 -4.29
CA LEU A 53 -0.29 -7.74 -3.71
C LEU A 53 -0.25 -6.42 -2.93
N GLU A 54 0.08 -6.51 -1.67
CA GLU A 54 0.11 -5.34 -0.79
C GLU A 54 1.47 -4.63 -0.82
N THR A 55 1.44 -3.29 -0.80
CA THR A 55 2.63 -2.48 -0.52
C THR A 55 3.15 -2.78 0.89
N THR A 56 4.46 -2.76 1.09
CA THR A 56 5.09 -3.05 2.40
C THR A 56 6.02 -1.92 2.83
N VAL A 57 6.34 -1.86 4.10
CA VAL A 57 7.32 -0.89 4.62
C VAL A 57 8.77 -1.21 4.26
N GLY A 58 9.04 -2.42 3.76
CA GLY A 58 10.40 -2.86 3.42
C GLY A 58 11.27 -3.19 4.64
N SER A 59 10.68 -3.61 5.76
CA SER A 59 11.46 -4.06 6.92
C SER A 59 12.18 -5.38 6.62
N GLY A 60 13.36 -5.56 7.21
CA GLY A 60 14.15 -6.78 7.04
C GLY A 60 14.49 -7.08 5.57
N THR A 61 13.98 -8.19 5.04
CA THR A 61 14.15 -8.63 3.65
C THR A 61 12.88 -8.52 2.82
N ASN A 62 11.81 -7.94 3.35
CA ASN A 62 10.51 -7.85 2.67
C ASN A 62 10.61 -7.09 1.35
N LEU A 63 9.92 -7.63 0.34
CA LEU A 63 9.71 -7.03 -0.97
C LEU A 63 8.32 -6.38 -1.04
N GLY A 64 8.06 -5.59 -2.10
CA GLY A 64 6.80 -4.86 -2.25
C GLY A 64 6.84 -3.43 -1.68
N TYR A 65 7.96 -2.99 -1.11
CA TYR A 65 8.14 -1.62 -0.63
C TYR A 65 8.41 -0.63 -1.78
N SER A 66 8.97 -1.09 -2.88
CA SER A 66 9.10 -0.32 -4.12
C SER A 66 7.96 -0.67 -5.07
N PHE A 67 7.32 0.32 -5.65
CA PHE A 67 6.27 0.11 -6.65
C PHE A 67 6.79 -0.64 -7.88
N LYS A 68 8.10 -0.52 -8.18
CA LYS A 68 8.78 -1.34 -9.21
C LYS A 68 8.65 -2.84 -8.96
N HIS A 69 8.66 -3.27 -7.69
CA HIS A 69 8.49 -4.68 -7.35
C HIS A 69 7.11 -5.19 -7.76
N LEU A 70 6.06 -4.39 -7.48
CA LEU A 70 4.68 -4.74 -7.79
C LEU A 70 4.44 -4.78 -9.30
N GLY A 71 4.87 -3.74 -10.02
CA GLY A 71 4.80 -3.70 -11.48
C GLY A 71 5.55 -4.88 -12.10
N TRP A 72 6.79 -5.12 -11.66
CA TRP A 72 7.59 -6.22 -12.17
C TRP A 72 6.93 -7.60 -11.96
N ILE A 73 6.36 -7.87 -10.78
CA ILE A 73 5.64 -9.13 -10.52
C ILE A 73 4.48 -9.27 -11.51
N ARG A 74 3.66 -8.23 -11.66
CA ARG A 74 2.48 -8.28 -12.53
C ARG A 74 2.85 -8.46 -14.01
N GLU A 75 3.96 -7.89 -14.45
CA GLU A 75 4.47 -8.06 -15.83
C GLU A 75 5.01 -9.46 -16.13
N HIS A 76 5.40 -10.22 -15.09
CA HIS A 76 6.08 -11.51 -15.27
C HIS A 76 5.24 -12.72 -14.89
N VAL A 77 4.06 -12.57 -14.28
CA VAL A 77 3.13 -13.68 -14.04
C VAL A 77 2.40 -14.06 -15.33
N GLN A 78 1.96 -15.33 -15.42
CA GLN A 78 1.25 -15.85 -16.60
C GLN A 78 -0.18 -15.28 -16.75
N GLU A 79 -0.86 -14.98 -15.61
CA GLU A 79 -2.23 -14.46 -15.58
C GLU A 79 -2.26 -13.07 -14.91
N PRO A 80 -1.74 -12.00 -15.55
CA PRO A 80 -1.66 -10.66 -14.93
C PRO A 80 -3.03 -10.05 -14.61
N GLU A 81 -4.08 -10.48 -15.29
CA GLU A 81 -5.46 -10.07 -15.02
C GLU A 81 -5.99 -10.57 -13.65
N ARG A 82 -5.34 -11.58 -13.06
CA ARG A 82 -5.62 -12.09 -11.72
C ARG A 82 -4.81 -11.40 -10.62
N ILE A 83 -3.93 -10.48 -10.98
CA ILE A 83 -3.13 -9.69 -10.04
C ILE A 83 -3.72 -8.28 -9.91
N GLY A 84 -4.09 -7.92 -8.70
CA GLY A 84 -4.40 -6.57 -8.28
C GLY A 84 -3.40 -6.08 -7.24
N PHE A 85 -3.55 -4.82 -6.81
CA PHE A 85 -2.73 -4.25 -5.75
C PHE A 85 -3.60 -3.82 -4.57
N CYS A 86 -3.05 -3.99 -3.37
CA CYS A 86 -3.50 -3.39 -2.14
C CYS A 86 -2.54 -2.24 -1.80
N PHE A 87 -3.05 -1.02 -1.82
CA PHE A 87 -2.27 0.16 -1.48
C PHE A 87 -2.52 0.52 -0.01
N ASP A 88 -1.53 0.24 0.86
CA ASP A 88 -1.59 0.63 2.27
C ASP A 88 -0.91 1.98 2.48
N THR A 89 -1.64 2.95 3.00
CA THR A 89 -1.17 4.32 3.19
C THR A 89 -0.10 4.45 4.27
N CYS A 90 -0.15 3.63 5.32
CA CYS A 90 0.91 3.53 6.34
C CYS A 90 2.17 2.95 5.72
N HIS A 91 2.06 1.82 5.01
CA HIS A 91 3.21 1.13 4.44
C HIS A 91 3.95 2.00 3.41
N VAL A 92 3.21 2.65 2.52
CA VAL A 92 3.78 3.54 1.50
C VAL A 92 4.54 4.70 2.16
N THR A 93 3.94 5.37 3.17
CA THR A 93 4.59 6.43 3.91
C THR A 93 5.84 5.91 4.63
N ALA A 94 5.71 4.82 5.38
CA ALA A 94 6.84 4.23 6.12
C ALA A 94 7.93 3.65 5.21
N ALA A 95 7.60 3.27 3.97
CA ALA A 95 8.57 2.86 2.95
C ALA A 95 9.45 4.02 2.46
N GLY A 96 8.94 5.26 2.49
CA GLY A 96 9.70 6.45 2.10
C GLY A 96 9.02 7.33 1.05
N TYR A 97 7.82 6.99 0.61
CA TYR A 97 7.02 7.85 -0.26
C TYR A 97 6.29 8.90 0.58
N ASP A 98 6.54 10.17 0.32
CA ASP A 98 5.97 11.26 1.12
C ASP A 98 4.52 11.55 0.75
N MET A 99 3.59 11.04 1.55
CA MET A 99 2.16 11.31 1.43
C MET A 99 1.64 12.37 2.44
N THR A 100 2.52 13.07 3.15
CA THR A 100 2.14 13.97 4.25
C THR A 100 1.48 15.27 3.78
N SER A 101 1.65 15.63 2.50
CA SER A 101 1.03 16.79 1.86
C SER A 101 0.18 16.39 0.65
N ALA A 102 -0.72 17.28 0.21
CA ALA A 102 -1.53 17.01 -0.99
C ALA A 102 -0.67 16.86 -2.26
N ASN A 103 0.36 17.70 -2.41
CA ASN A 103 1.28 17.60 -3.54
C ASN A 103 2.08 16.31 -3.50
N GLY A 104 2.66 15.96 -2.34
CA GLY A 104 3.41 14.71 -2.17
C GLY A 104 2.54 13.49 -2.45
N ALA A 105 1.30 13.45 -1.94
CA ALA A 105 0.37 12.35 -2.22
C ALA A 105 0.05 12.24 -3.72
N SER A 106 -0.15 13.37 -4.43
CA SER A 106 -0.37 13.37 -5.88
C SER A 106 0.87 12.87 -6.65
N GLU A 107 2.06 13.28 -6.23
CA GLU A 107 3.33 12.80 -6.82
C GLU A 107 3.51 11.29 -6.60
N VAL A 108 3.21 10.80 -5.41
CA VAL A 108 3.29 9.36 -5.08
C VAL A 108 2.31 8.55 -5.93
N LEU A 109 1.07 9.01 -6.09
CA LEU A 109 0.09 8.35 -6.97
C LEU A 109 0.56 8.37 -8.43
N CYS A 110 1.14 9.47 -8.91
CA CYS A 110 1.71 9.54 -10.25
C CYS A 110 2.88 8.55 -10.44
N ILE A 111 3.77 8.41 -9.44
CA ILE A 111 4.85 7.42 -9.46
C ILE A 111 4.29 5.99 -9.47
N PHE A 112 3.23 5.74 -8.68
CA PHE A 112 2.58 4.43 -8.68
C PHE A 112 1.98 4.10 -10.03
N ASP A 113 1.30 5.07 -10.66
CA ASP A 113 0.73 4.93 -11.99
C ASP A 113 1.78 4.52 -13.03
N GLN A 114 2.89 5.22 -13.06
CA GLN A 114 3.99 4.96 -14.00
C GLN A 114 4.64 3.59 -13.81
N LEU A 115 4.69 3.06 -12.58
CA LEU A 115 5.44 1.85 -12.24
C LEU A 115 4.57 0.60 -12.08
N ALA A 116 3.29 0.75 -11.75
CA ALA A 116 2.41 -0.37 -11.43
C ALA A 116 0.98 -0.22 -12.01
N GLY A 117 0.56 1.00 -12.39
CA GLY A 117 -0.77 1.32 -12.90
C GLY A 117 -1.80 1.50 -11.79
N LEU A 118 -2.39 2.70 -11.70
CA LEU A 118 -3.43 3.02 -10.69
C LEU A 118 -4.69 2.18 -10.87
N GLU A 119 -5.05 1.81 -12.10
CA GLU A 119 -6.21 0.99 -12.44
C GLU A 119 -6.11 -0.44 -11.87
N HIS A 120 -4.91 -0.86 -11.46
CA HIS A 120 -4.67 -2.16 -10.84
C HIS A 120 -4.80 -2.14 -9.33
N ILE A 121 -5.00 -0.98 -8.70
CA ILE A 121 -5.36 -0.90 -7.28
C ILE A 121 -6.79 -1.39 -7.12
N LYS A 122 -6.96 -2.48 -6.37
CA LYS A 122 -8.26 -3.14 -6.14
C LYS A 122 -8.76 -2.99 -4.71
N VAL A 123 -7.90 -2.54 -3.81
CA VAL A 123 -8.22 -2.26 -2.42
C VAL A 123 -7.21 -1.25 -1.85
N PHE A 124 -7.68 -0.41 -0.96
CA PHE A 124 -6.84 0.41 -0.10
C PHE A 124 -6.92 -0.10 1.35
N HIS A 125 -5.78 -0.18 2.01
CA HIS A 125 -5.72 -0.15 3.44
C HIS A 125 -5.52 1.31 3.90
N PHE A 126 -6.53 1.85 4.55
CA PHE A 126 -6.51 3.23 5.05
C PHE A 126 -6.04 3.24 6.49
N ASN A 127 -4.74 3.23 6.68
CA ASN A 127 -4.08 3.25 7.96
C ASN A 127 -3.19 4.51 8.07
N ASP A 128 -3.27 5.24 9.18
CA ASP A 128 -2.26 6.25 9.46
C ASP A 128 -1.00 5.58 10.01
N SER A 129 0.13 6.25 9.98
CA SER A 129 1.42 5.66 10.35
C SER A 129 1.94 6.22 11.67
N VAL A 130 2.30 5.34 12.60
CA VAL A 130 3.06 5.75 13.80
C VAL A 130 4.46 6.22 13.42
N GLY A 131 5.07 5.57 12.42
CA GLY A 131 6.40 5.90 11.91
C GLY A 131 6.39 7.09 10.95
N ALA A 132 7.47 7.87 10.95
CA ALA A 132 7.68 8.93 9.97
C ALA A 132 7.96 8.33 8.57
N THR A 133 7.91 9.18 7.54
CA THR A 133 8.29 8.83 6.16
C THR A 133 9.68 8.19 6.15
N GLY A 134 9.77 7.02 5.53
CA GLY A 134 11.02 6.26 5.43
C GLY A 134 11.46 5.54 6.71
N SER A 135 10.64 5.54 7.76
CA SER A 135 10.97 4.88 9.04
C SER A 135 11.08 3.37 8.97
N ARG A 136 10.39 2.74 7.98
CA ARG A 136 10.22 1.30 7.84
C ARG A 136 9.59 0.63 9.07
N ILE A 137 8.78 1.42 9.80
CA ILE A 137 8.03 0.95 10.97
C ILE A 137 6.61 0.60 10.53
N ASP A 138 6.29 -0.68 10.61
CA ASP A 138 4.97 -1.22 10.36
C ASP A 138 4.15 -1.15 11.65
N ARG A 139 3.51 -0.01 11.88
CA ARG A 139 2.62 0.23 13.01
C ARG A 139 1.56 1.24 12.60
N HIS A 140 0.31 0.81 12.63
CA HIS A 140 -0.85 1.62 12.27
C HIS A 140 -1.25 2.55 13.41
N ALA A 141 -1.57 3.79 13.05
CA ALA A 141 -2.23 4.78 13.91
C ALA A 141 -3.66 5.01 13.43
N HIS A 142 -4.51 5.57 14.29
CA HIS A 142 -5.85 6.00 13.91
C HIS A 142 -5.79 7.16 12.92
N ILE A 143 -6.81 7.29 12.09
CA ILE A 143 -6.90 8.29 11.03
C ILE A 143 -6.73 9.71 11.57
N GLY A 144 -5.66 10.38 11.13
CA GLY A 144 -5.30 11.75 11.52
C GLY A 144 -4.51 11.86 12.81
N ASP A 145 -4.16 10.73 13.46
CA ASP A 145 -3.40 10.72 14.71
C ASP A 145 -1.94 10.27 14.47
N GLY A 146 -1.60 9.93 13.23
CA GLY A 146 -0.27 9.48 12.80
C GLY A 146 0.49 10.49 11.93
N ARG A 147 1.47 9.98 11.21
CA ARG A 147 2.44 10.73 10.41
C ARG A 147 2.07 10.88 8.93
N CYS A 148 1.13 10.08 8.38
CA CYS A 148 0.60 10.32 7.04
C CYS A 148 -0.24 11.60 7.00
N GLY A 149 -0.96 11.87 8.09
CA GLY A 149 -1.86 13.00 8.18
C GLY A 149 -3.10 12.86 7.30
N THR A 150 -3.97 13.87 7.33
CA THR A 150 -5.26 13.82 6.60
C THR A 150 -5.14 14.07 5.10
N SER A 151 -4.04 14.67 4.62
CA SER A 151 -3.83 14.98 3.19
C SER A 151 -3.72 13.71 2.35
N CYS A 152 -3.05 12.68 2.86
CA CYS A 152 -2.95 11.36 2.26
C CYS A 152 -4.34 10.81 1.88
N PHE A 153 -5.24 10.70 2.85
CA PHE A 153 -6.59 10.15 2.65
C PHE A 153 -7.44 11.02 1.73
N LYS A 154 -7.34 12.35 1.87
CA LYS A 154 -8.10 13.29 1.03
C LYS A 154 -7.72 13.14 -0.44
N SER A 155 -6.43 13.09 -0.76
CA SER A 155 -5.96 12.95 -2.14
C SER A 155 -6.53 11.70 -2.82
N ILE A 156 -6.57 10.56 -2.12
CA ILE A 156 -7.16 9.33 -2.65
C ILE A 156 -8.69 9.45 -2.76
N LEU A 157 -9.36 10.06 -1.78
CA LEU A 157 -10.82 10.21 -1.76
C LEU A 157 -11.32 11.28 -2.76
N GLU A 158 -10.45 12.17 -3.21
CA GLU A 158 -10.75 13.20 -4.22
C GLU A 158 -10.59 12.68 -5.65
N ASP A 159 -9.94 11.53 -5.88
CA ASP A 159 -9.78 10.95 -7.20
C ASP A 159 -10.97 10.05 -7.57
N PRO A 160 -11.72 10.37 -8.65
CA PRO A 160 -12.86 9.57 -9.11
C PRO A 160 -12.51 8.12 -9.46
N LEU A 161 -11.27 7.87 -9.88
CA LEU A 161 -10.80 6.52 -10.21
C LEU A 161 -10.99 5.53 -9.05
N PHE A 162 -10.97 6.05 -7.82
CA PHE A 162 -11.04 5.22 -6.61
C PHE A 162 -12.41 5.20 -5.93
N ASP A 163 -13.45 5.81 -6.51
CA ASP A 163 -14.77 5.89 -5.87
C ASP A 163 -15.30 4.50 -5.45
N ASP A 164 -15.19 3.53 -6.33
CA ASP A 164 -15.70 2.16 -6.12
C ASP A 164 -14.65 1.19 -5.53
N VAL A 165 -13.42 1.63 -5.36
CA VAL A 165 -12.36 0.79 -4.76
C VAL A 165 -12.59 0.68 -3.25
N PRO A 166 -12.68 -0.52 -2.66
CA PRO A 166 -12.83 -0.71 -1.21
C PRO A 166 -11.71 -0.05 -0.39
N LYS A 167 -12.07 0.53 0.76
CA LYS A 167 -11.14 1.09 1.75
C LYS A 167 -11.34 0.35 3.07
N ILE A 168 -10.30 -0.32 3.54
CA ILE A 168 -10.31 -1.18 4.73
C ILE A 168 -9.45 -0.53 5.82
N LEU A 169 -9.84 -0.67 7.08
CA LEU A 169 -9.08 -0.21 8.24
C LEU A 169 -8.46 -1.43 8.94
N GLU A 170 -7.18 -1.32 9.28
CA GLU A 170 -6.47 -2.30 10.10
C GLU A 170 -5.92 -1.68 11.39
N THR A 171 -6.55 -0.60 11.81
CA THR A 171 -6.22 0.09 13.06
C THR A 171 -6.63 -0.73 14.28
N THR A 172 -6.02 -0.43 15.45
CA THR A 172 -6.31 -1.13 16.71
C THR A 172 -7.78 -1.09 17.05
N LYS A 173 -8.32 -2.25 17.46
CA LYS A 173 -9.71 -2.41 17.90
C LYS A 173 -9.82 -2.03 19.38
N GLU A 174 -10.12 -0.77 19.66
CA GLU A 174 -10.23 -0.22 21.01
C GLU A 174 -11.34 0.82 21.10
N GLU A 175 -11.68 1.22 22.30
CA GLU A 175 -12.60 2.33 22.58
C GLU A 175 -11.81 3.59 22.94
N ASN A 176 -12.33 4.76 22.56
CA ASN A 176 -11.81 6.05 23.02
C ASN A 176 -12.28 6.35 24.47
N ASN A 177 -11.82 7.46 25.04
CA ASN A 177 -12.16 7.88 26.40
C ASN A 177 -13.67 8.18 26.61
N GLN A 178 -14.46 8.25 25.54
CA GLN A 178 -15.92 8.39 25.58
C GLN A 178 -16.68 7.06 25.41
N GLY A 179 -15.96 5.94 25.30
CA GLY A 179 -16.55 4.61 25.08
C GLY A 179 -17.00 4.37 23.61
N GLU A 180 -16.52 5.17 22.66
CA GLU A 180 -16.82 4.95 21.25
C GLU A 180 -15.78 4.02 20.62
N LEU A 181 -16.22 3.04 19.84
CA LEU A 181 -15.32 2.16 19.08
C LEU A 181 -14.50 2.99 18.07
N MET A 182 -13.19 2.87 18.13
CA MET A 182 -12.28 3.64 17.26
C MET A 182 -12.49 3.38 15.76
N ASP A 183 -12.95 2.19 15.36
CA ASP A 183 -13.36 1.94 13.98
C ASP A 183 -14.47 2.89 13.53
N MET A 184 -15.47 3.12 14.37
CA MET A 184 -16.58 4.04 14.05
C MET A 184 -16.10 5.48 13.97
N VAL A 185 -15.18 5.89 14.84
CA VAL A 185 -14.54 7.20 14.83
C VAL A 185 -13.75 7.40 13.52
N ASN A 186 -12.90 6.44 13.14
CA ASN A 186 -12.10 6.47 11.92
C ASN A 186 -12.99 6.51 10.68
N ILE A 187 -14.00 5.65 10.58
CA ILE A 187 -14.96 5.63 9.46
C ILE A 187 -15.70 6.98 9.37
N SER A 188 -16.08 7.57 10.51
CA SER A 188 -16.75 8.88 10.52
C SER A 188 -15.84 9.99 9.99
N LYS A 189 -14.54 10.00 10.40
CA LYS A 189 -13.54 10.95 9.89
C LYS A 189 -13.42 10.81 8.35
N LEU A 190 -13.25 9.58 7.83
CA LEU A 190 -13.11 9.31 6.39
C LEU A 190 -14.37 9.68 5.60
N ARG A 191 -15.56 9.35 6.10
CA ARG A 191 -16.83 9.73 5.47
C ARG A 191 -17.02 11.24 5.36
N LYS A 192 -16.57 12.00 6.37
CA LYS A 192 -16.56 13.47 6.31
C LYS A 192 -15.63 13.99 5.21
N MET A 193 -14.43 13.42 5.08
CA MET A 193 -13.48 13.77 4.01
C MET A 193 -14.07 13.45 2.63
N ALA A 194 -14.63 12.26 2.42
CA ALA A 194 -15.24 11.86 1.17
C ALA A 194 -16.43 12.76 0.77
N LYS A 195 -17.28 13.18 1.73
CA LYS A 195 -18.38 14.11 1.44
C LYS A 195 -17.88 15.48 1.00
N LEU A 196 -16.78 15.97 1.57
CA LEU A 196 -16.16 17.24 1.18
C LEU A 196 -15.52 17.12 -0.21
N ALA A 197 -14.89 16.00 -0.52
CA ALA A 197 -14.34 15.70 -1.83
C ALA A 197 -15.43 15.74 -2.91
N LYS A 198 -16.54 15.01 -2.73
CA LYS A 198 -17.68 15.00 -3.68
C LYS A 198 -18.36 16.35 -3.88
N LYS A 199 -18.28 17.28 -2.92
CA LYS A 199 -18.83 18.64 -3.07
C LYS A 199 -17.91 19.57 -3.88
N ARG A 200 -16.64 19.22 -4.04
CA ARG A 200 -15.65 20.02 -4.77
C ARG A 200 -15.53 19.62 -6.25
N ARG A 201 -16.04 18.46 -6.61
CA ARG A 201 -16.22 17.97 -7.99
C ARG A 201 -17.54 18.52 -8.56
#